data_031f93d737f4551ad34a0e6097165843
#
_entry.id   031f93d737f4551ad34a0e6097165843
#
_cell.length_a   1.000
_cell.length_b   1.000
_cell.length_c   1.000
_cell.angle_alpha   90.00
_cell.angle_beta   90.00
_cell.angle_gamma   90.00
#
_symmetry.space_group_name_H-M   'P 1'
#
loop_
_entity.id
_entity.type
_entity.pdbx_description
1 polymer ?
#
loop_
_entity_poly.entity_id
_entity_poly.type
_entity_poly.pdbx_seq_one_letter_code
_entity_poly.pdbx_strand_id
1 'polypeptide(L)'
;MTGSSLTRTLLLFKTLWGWSDSLDLASERAQREGFDGLEVNLDHPCLESMPAVEVRRRLDRCEQRLIVEIVTGGDYTPSLQWSPDDHLAQLDQDLKRATALQPEKINLITGSDSWSDPIQDDFLAALLDRIEAVPVGVMLETHRSRSLFDPWRLPSRLQRFPRLRLTADLSHWCAVTERLMTPDLAPVQAMAGRVDHIHARVGHPQGPSVSHPFAPEWAEALDAHRRCWQLFLDQSVPSDQPFTITPEFGPDGYMPQQPFSGEPLADVQAINAEMASWLRSSLTMPAADS
;
A
#
# COMPACT_ATOMS: atom_id res chain seq x y z
N MET A 1 33.02 -15.24 11.53
CA MET A 1 32.22 -14.00 11.43
C MET A 1 30.77 -14.45 11.60
N THR A 2 30.23 -14.27 12.78
CA THR A 2 28.81 -14.56 13.08
C THR A 2 27.98 -13.48 12.41
N GLY A 3 27.38 -13.81 11.28
CA GLY A 3 26.42 -12.92 10.65
C GLY A 3 25.25 -12.71 11.61
N SER A 4 25.09 -11.47 12.09
CA SER A 4 23.89 -11.07 12.82
C SER A 4 22.72 -11.27 11.85
N SER A 5 21.82 -12.18 12.15
CA SER A 5 20.58 -12.34 11.43
C SER A 5 19.77 -11.05 11.61
N LEU A 6 19.57 -10.28 10.52
CA LEU A 6 18.82 -9.04 10.53
C LEU A 6 17.32 -9.36 10.61
N THR A 7 16.73 -9.15 11.78
CA THR A 7 15.27 -9.22 11.94
C THR A 7 14.67 -7.86 11.56
N ARG A 8 13.75 -7.86 10.60
CA ARG A 8 13.03 -6.64 10.21
C ARG A 8 12.10 -6.17 11.32
N THR A 9 12.04 -4.88 11.54
CA THR A 9 11.04 -4.26 12.42
C THR A 9 9.73 -4.10 11.67
N LEU A 10 8.59 -4.38 12.33
CA LEU A 10 7.26 -4.09 11.81
C LEU A 10 6.84 -2.69 12.22
N LEU A 11 6.50 -1.85 11.24
CA LEU A 11 6.01 -0.48 11.46
C LEU A 11 4.61 -0.29 10.87
N LEU A 12 3.77 0.44 11.59
CA LEU A 12 2.41 0.77 11.17
C LEU A 12 2.29 2.24 10.79
N PHE A 13 1.67 2.50 9.65
CA PHE A 13 1.47 3.84 9.11
C PHE A 13 -0.01 4.21 9.10
N LYS A 14 -0.29 5.48 9.39
CA LYS A 14 -1.63 6.03 9.28
C LYS A 14 -1.83 6.55 7.87
N THR A 15 -2.83 6.04 7.17
CA THR A 15 -3.24 6.63 5.88
C THR A 15 -3.83 8.03 6.08
N LEU A 16 -3.49 8.95 5.17
CA LEU A 16 -4.14 10.25 5.08
C LEU A 16 -5.26 10.28 4.03
N TRP A 17 -5.64 9.15 3.46
CA TRP A 17 -6.80 9.09 2.60
C TRP A 17 -8.07 9.49 3.37
N GLY A 18 -8.75 10.53 2.85
CA GLY A 18 -9.91 11.14 3.52
C GLY A 18 -9.58 12.06 4.70
N TRP A 19 -8.30 12.39 4.90
CA TRP A 19 -7.88 13.40 5.87
C TRP A 19 -8.02 14.81 5.27
N SER A 20 -8.64 15.74 6.00
CA SER A 20 -8.91 17.09 5.52
C SER A 20 -8.23 18.21 6.33
N ASP A 21 -7.58 17.83 7.43
CA ASP A 21 -6.89 18.77 8.30
C ASP A 21 -5.40 18.93 7.92
N SER A 22 -4.67 19.70 8.73
CA SER A 22 -3.24 19.95 8.53
C SER A 22 -2.36 18.72 8.78
N LEU A 23 -1.13 18.74 8.23
CA LEU A 23 -0.11 17.73 8.49
C LEU A 23 0.28 17.65 9.98
N ASP A 24 0.30 18.78 10.70
CA ASP A 24 0.61 18.79 12.13
C ASP A 24 -0.44 18.01 12.93
N LEU A 25 -1.73 18.25 12.66
CA LEU A 25 -2.81 17.50 13.31
C LEU A 25 -2.82 16.01 12.95
N ALA A 26 -2.48 15.68 11.69
CA ALA A 26 -2.30 14.29 11.27
C ALA A 26 -1.18 13.59 12.06
N SER A 27 -0.03 14.26 12.19
CA SER A 27 1.14 13.73 12.91
C SER A 27 0.85 13.55 14.40
N GLU A 28 0.24 14.53 15.04
CA GLU A 28 -0.15 14.45 16.45
C GLU A 28 -1.19 13.34 16.69
N ARG A 29 -2.13 13.17 15.78
CA ARG A 29 -3.13 12.10 15.87
C ARG A 29 -2.50 10.74 15.68
N ALA A 30 -1.64 10.57 14.67
CA ALA A 30 -0.90 9.34 14.43
C ALA A 30 -0.08 8.91 15.67
N GLN A 31 0.63 9.85 16.28
CA GLN A 31 1.39 9.61 17.51
C GLN A 31 0.50 9.14 18.66
N ARG A 32 -0.64 9.80 18.91
CA ARG A 32 -1.60 9.38 19.95
C ARG A 32 -2.22 8.01 19.69
N GLU A 33 -2.45 7.66 18.43
CA GLU A 33 -3.00 6.37 18.01
C GLU A 33 -1.93 5.26 17.91
N GLY A 34 -0.64 5.60 18.18
CA GLY A 34 0.46 4.65 18.22
C GLY A 34 0.98 4.23 16.83
N PHE A 35 0.77 5.03 15.80
CA PHE A 35 1.39 4.82 14.49
C PHE A 35 2.85 5.29 14.49
N ASP A 36 3.68 4.61 13.69
CA ASP A 36 5.10 4.91 13.52
C ASP A 36 5.35 5.97 12.43
N GLY A 37 4.32 6.27 11.64
CA GLY A 37 4.41 7.23 10.54
C GLY A 37 3.09 7.48 9.84
N LEU A 38 3.18 8.28 8.78
CA LEU A 38 2.07 8.62 7.90
C LEU A 38 2.30 8.04 6.50
N GLU A 39 1.23 7.61 5.86
CA GLU A 39 1.20 7.36 4.42
C GLU A 39 0.32 8.40 3.76
N VAL A 40 0.86 9.08 2.76
CA VAL A 40 0.23 10.23 2.13
C VAL A 40 0.44 10.23 0.62
N ASN A 41 -0.62 10.52 -0.13
CA ASN A 41 -0.52 10.78 -1.55
C ASN A 41 0.32 12.06 -1.79
N LEU A 42 1.23 12.02 -2.77
CA LEU A 42 2.16 13.10 -3.08
C LEU A 42 1.45 14.44 -3.39
N ASP A 43 0.24 14.37 -3.92
CA ASP A 43 -0.60 15.54 -4.26
C ASP A 43 -1.67 15.83 -3.20
N HIS A 44 -1.54 15.26 -2.00
CA HIS A 44 -2.50 15.49 -0.92
C HIS A 44 -2.50 16.97 -0.47
N PRO A 45 -3.67 17.60 -0.26
CA PRO A 45 -3.78 19.01 0.11
C PRO A 45 -2.96 19.43 1.33
N CYS A 46 -2.73 18.54 2.31
CA CYS A 46 -1.91 18.87 3.49
C CYS A 46 -0.43 19.09 3.17
N LEU A 47 0.06 18.67 1.97
CA LEU A 47 1.41 18.93 1.48
C LEU A 47 1.47 20.10 0.50
N GLU A 48 0.31 20.61 0.04
CA GLU A 48 0.24 21.66 -0.97
C GLU A 48 1.03 22.90 -0.54
N SER A 49 1.82 23.43 -1.46
CA SER A 49 2.64 24.64 -1.26
C SER A 49 3.67 24.54 -0.11
N MET A 50 3.86 23.37 0.48
CA MET A 50 4.84 23.19 1.57
C MET A 50 6.18 22.70 1.00
N PRO A 51 7.30 23.41 1.24
CA PRO A 51 8.62 22.92 0.86
C PRO A 51 8.95 21.58 1.56
N ALA A 52 9.63 20.68 0.86
CA ALA A 52 9.98 19.35 1.39
C ALA A 52 10.70 19.41 2.75
N VAL A 53 11.61 20.37 2.94
CA VAL A 53 12.31 20.57 4.22
C VAL A 53 11.35 20.93 5.37
N GLU A 54 10.29 21.66 5.08
CA GLU A 54 9.27 22.00 6.08
C GLU A 54 8.38 20.80 6.43
N VAL A 55 8.00 20.00 5.42
CA VAL A 55 7.29 18.72 5.64
C VAL A 55 8.12 17.84 6.58
N ARG A 56 9.40 17.63 6.26
CA ARG A 56 10.29 16.78 7.08
C ARG A 56 10.41 17.33 8.51
N ARG A 57 10.63 18.64 8.67
CA ARG A 57 10.73 19.28 9.98
C ARG A 57 9.47 19.07 10.84
N ARG A 58 8.29 19.06 10.24
CA ARG A 58 7.02 18.85 10.96
C ARG A 58 6.88 17.39 11.40
N LEU A 59 7.20 16.46 10.52
CA LEU A 59 7.17 15.03 10.83
C LEU A 59 8.20 14.67 11.92
N ASP A 60 9.42 15.23 11.85
CA ASP A 60 10.48 14.97 12.83
C ASP A 60 10.12 15.44 14.24
N ARG A 61 9.34 16.51 14.39
CA ARG A 61 8.85 16.97 15.70
C ARG A 61 7.96 15.95 16.42
N CYS A 62 7.25 15.13 15.66
CA CYS A 62 6.39 14.07 16.19
C CYS A 62 7.01 12.68 16.01
N GLU A 63 8.29 12.60 15.65
CA GLU A 63 9.02 11.35 15.37
C GLU A 63 8.32 10.47 14.34
N GLN A 64 7.60 11.09 13.38
CA GLN A 64 6.84 10.38 12.36
C GLN A 64 7.69 10.06 11.14
N ARG A 65 7.66 8.80 10.70
CA ARG A 65 8.15 8.35 9.41
C ARG A 65 7.16 8.69 8.31
N LEU A 66 7.55 8.54 7.06
CA LEU A 66 6.73 8.89 5.91
C LEU A 66 6.78 7.77 4.87
N ILE A 67 5.62 7.35 4.38
CA ILE A 67 5.46 6.67 3.10
C ILE A 67 4.78 7.64 2.16
N VAL A 68 5.30 7.77 0.94
CA VAL A 68 4.68 8.59 -0.10
C VAL A 68 4.02 7.69 -1.12
N GLU A 69 2.76 7.94 -1.39
CA GLU A 69 2.03 7.31 -2.48
C GLU A 69 2.15 8.17 -3.74
N ILE A 70 2.51 7.55 -4.86
CA ILE A 70 2.50 8.15 -6.19
C ILE A 70 1.42 7.48 -7.03
N VAL A 71 0.55 8.28 -7.64
CA VAL A 71 -0.49 7.83 -8.57
C VAL A 71 -0.25 8.45 -9.93
N THR A 72 -0.02 7.64 -10.96
CA THR A 72 0.13 8.14 -12.34
C THR A 72 -1.14 7.93 -13.18
N GLY A 73 -1.27 8.66 -14.28
CA GLY A 73 -2.41 8.50 -15.19
C GLY A 73 -3.64 9.32 -14.80
N GLY A 74 -3.46 10.36 -13.99
CA GLY A 74 -4.45 11.39 -13.69
C GLY A 74 -5.30 11.13 -12.46
N ASP A 75 -5.65 9.89 -12.13
CA ASP A 75 -6.47 9.53 -10.96
C ASP A 75 -6.24 8.06 -10.59
N TYR A 76 -6.81 7.58 -9.47
CA TYR A 76 -6.77 6.16 -9.04
C TYR A 76 -7.32 5.20 -10.10
N THR A 77 -8.32 5.58 -10.87
CA THR A 77 -8.69 4.93 -12.12
C THR A 77 -8.01 5.68 -13.28
N PRO A 78 -7.03 5.07 -13.98
CA PRO A 78 -6.25 5.80 -14.96
C PRO A 78 -7.09 6.23 -16.16
N SER A 79 -6.80 7.40 -16.69
CA SER A 79 -7.37 7.85 -17.96
C SER A 79 -6.94 6.90 -19.08
N LEU A 80 -7.89 6.39 -19.84
CA LEU A 80 -7.62 5.54 -21.02
C LEU A 80 -6.93 6.30 -22.18
N GLN A 81 -6.81 7.62 -22.07
CA GLN A 81 -6.10 8.45 -23.06
C GLN A 81 -4.59 8.52 -22.80
N TRP A 82 -4.14 8.11 -21.63
CA TRP A 82 -2.73 8.13 -21.29
C TRP A 82 -2.01 6.89 -21.81
N SER A 83 -0.92 7.14 -22.54
CA SER A 83 -0.02 6.09 -23.01
C SER A 83 0.94 5.63 -21.90
N PRO A 84 1.62 4.50 -22.05
CA PRO A 84 2.71 4.11 -21.15
C PRO A 84 3.78 5.21 -20.98
N ASP A 85 4.13 5.93 -22.05
CA ASP A 85 5.11 7.01 -22.00
C ASP A 85 4.63 8.21 -21.17
N ASP A 86 3.33 8.54 -21.22
CA ASP A 86 2.75 9.60 -20.38
C ASP A 86 2.86 9.24 -18.89
N HIS A 87 2.55 7.98 -18.54
CA HIS A 87 2.73 7.48 -17.16
C HIS A 87 4.19 7.55 -16.71
N LEU A 88 5.13 7.16 -17.56
CA LEU A 88 6.57 7.19 -17.24
C LEU A 88 7.08 8.62 -17.12
N ALA A 89 6.62 9.54 -17.96
CA ALA A 89 7.01 10.95 -17.91
C ALA A 89 6.50 11.63 -16.62
N GLN A 90 5.29 11.33 -16.18
CA GLN A 90 4.76 11.78 -14.89
C GLN A 90 5.59 11.19 -13.74
N LEU A 91 5.85 9.88 -13.79
CA LEU A 91 6.63 9.19 -12.77
C LEU A 91 8.02 9.81 -12.57
N ASP A 92 8.72 10.17 -13.66
CA ASP A 92 10.04 10.81 -13.60
C ASP A 92 10.02 12.15 -12.83
N GLN A 93 8.89 12.88 -12.87
CA GLN A 93 8.70 14.12 -12.11
C GLN A 93 8.36 13.81 -10.65
N ASP A 94 7.43 12.87 -10.43
CA ASP A 94 6.91 12.56 -9.10
C ASP A 94 7.94 11.85 -8.24
N LEU A 95 8.80 10.99 -8.80
CA LEU A 95 9.93 10.39 -8.08
C LEU A 95 10.89 11.45 -7.52
N LYS A 96 11.15 12.52 -8.26
CA LYS A 96 12.00 13.64 -7.77
C LYS A 96 11.33 14.38 -6.62
N ARG A 97 10.03 14.65 -6.73
CA ARG A 97 9.24 15.32 -5.68
C ARG A 97 9.18 14.45 -4.43
N ALA A 98 8.83 13.18 -4.59
CA ALA A 98 8.71 12.22 -3.49
C ALA A 98 10.04 12.00 -2.76
N THR A 99 11.14 11.81 -3.50
CA THR A 99 12.47 11.60 -2.93
C THR A 99 12.95 12.81 -2.11
N ALA A 100 12.58 14.04 -2.51
CA ALA A 100 12.91 15.24 -1.75
C ALA A 100 12.25 15.26 -0.34
N LEU A 101 11.15 14.53 -0.14
CA LEU A 101 10.49 14.37 1.17
C LEU A 101 11.20 13.36 2.08
N GLN A 102 12.22 12.66 1.59
CA GLN A 102 12.98 11.63 2.32
C GLN A 102 12.07 10.56 2.95
N PRO A 103 11.22 9.90 2.16
CA PRO A 103 10.33 8.89 2.69
C PRO A 103 11.08 7.61 3.05
N GLU A 104 10.47 6.80 3.94
CA GLU A 104 10.90 5.43 4.23
C GLU A 104 10.75 4.54 3.00
N LYS A 105 9.65 4.72 2.27
CA LYS A 105 9.26 3.99 1.06
C LYS A 105 8.37 4.83 0.16
N ILE A 106 8.28 4.43 -1.09
CA ILE A 106 7.30 4.94 -2.05
C ILE A 106 6.35 3.80 -2.43
N ASN A 107 5.04 4.00 -2.21
CA ASN A 107 4.00 3.17 -2.80
C ASN A 107 3.64 3.72 -4.18
N LEU A 108 3.58 2.87 -5.20
CA LEU A 108 3.34 3.28 -6.59
C LEU A 108 2.10 2.61 -7.16
N ILE A 109 1.11 3.41 -7.53
CA ILE A 109 -0.11 3.04 -8.23
C ILE A 109 0.02 3.52 -9.69
N THR A 110 0.28 2.61 -10.63
CA THR A 110 0.63 2.99 -12.00
C THR A 110 0.20 1.97 -13.05
N GLY A 111 0.26 2.40 -14.31
CA GLY A 111 -0.16 1.62 -15.46
C GLY A 111 -1.68 1.55 -15.64
N SER A 112 -2.15 0.73 -16.56
CA SER A 112 -3.58 0.54 -16.83
C SER A 112 -3.87 -0.94 -17.13
N ASP A 113 -4.98 -1.45 -16.59
CA ASP A 113 -5.50 -2.79 -16.89
C ASP A 113 -5.97 -2.95 -18.34
N SER A 114 -6.19 -1.84 -19.03
CA SER A 114 -6.60 -1.83 -20.45
C SER A 114 -5.47 -2.20 -21.42
N TRP A 115 -4.22 -2.22 -20.97
CA TRP A 115 -3.08 -2.53 -21.84
C TRP A 115 -2.91 -4.03 -22.07
N SER A 116 -2.53 -4.39 -23.29
CA SER A 116 -2.17 -5.79 -23.60
C SER A 116 -0.92 -6.25 -22.86
N ASP A 117 -0.74 -7.56 -22.69
CA ASP A 117 0.42 -8.11 -21.98
C ASP A 117 1.77 -7.62 -22.52
N PRO A 118 2.02 -7.55 -23.85
CA PRO A 118 3.28 -6.98 -24.35
C PRO A 118 3.51 -5.53 -23.91
N ILE A 119 2.46 -4.69 -23.97
CA ILE A 119 2.55 -3.29 -23.51
C ILE A 119 2.83 -3.22 -22.00
N GLN A 120 2.16 -4.06 -21.20
CA GLN A 120 2.41 -4.15 -19.74
C GLN A 120 3.86 -4.55 -19.46
N ASP A 121 4.37 -5.53 -20.19
CA ASP A 121 5.72 -6.03 -19.98
C ASP A 121 6.80 -4.99 -20.36
N ASP A 122 6.62 -4.30 -21.49
CA ASP A 122 7.51 -3.21 -21.91
C ASP A 122 7.46 -2.04 -20.92
N PHE A 123 6.27 -1.69 -20.44
CA PHE A 123 6.08 -0.67 -19.42
C PHE A 123 6.76 -1.04 -18.10
N LEU A 124 6.58 -2.28 -17.60
CA LEU A 124 7.20 -2.74 -16.36
C LEU A 124 8.74 -2.78 -16.46
N ALA A 125 9.30 -3.14 -17.62
CA ALA A 125 10.74 -3.07 -17.85
C ALA A 125 11.25 -1.63 -17.73
N ALA A 126 10.63 -0.69 -18.45
CA ALA A 126 11.00 0.72 -18.41
C ALA A 126 10.76 1.39 -17.04
N LEU A 127 9.73 0.93 -16.32
CA LEU A 127 9.44 1.35 -14.94
C LEU A 127 10.56 0.95 -13.99
N LEU A 128 11.00 -0.31 -14.04
CA LEU A 128 12.04 -0.83 -13.14
C LEU A 128 13.35 -0.07 -13.28
N ASP A 129 13.76 0.29 -14.50
CA ASP A 129 14.97 1.08 -14.72
C ASP A 129 14.91 2.46 -14.03
N ARG A 130 13.70 3.05 -13.91
CA ARG A 130 13.49 4.35 -13.27
C ARG A 130 13.50 4.26 -11.75
N ILE A 131 12.75 3.29 -11.21
CA ILE A 131 12.64 3.16 -9.75
C ILE A 131 13.92 2.66 -9.08
N GLU A 132 14.78 1.95 -9.80
CA GLU A 132 16.10 1.56 -9.31
C GLU A 132 17.12 2.70 -9.27
N ALA A 133 16.86 3.77 -9.99
CA ALA A 133 17.73 4.96 -10.00
C ALA A 133 17.53 5.85 -8.76
N VAL A 134 16.49 5.62 -7.94
CA VAL A 134 16.23 6.42 -6.74
C VAL A 134 16.74 5.73 -5.47
N PRO A 135 17.18 6.50 -4.44
CA PRO A 135 17.83 5.95 -3.25
C PRO A 135 16.82 5.40 -2.20
N VAL A 136 15.57 5.19 -2.57
CA VAL A 136 14.49 4.73 -1.68
C VAL A 136 13.76 3.56 -2.32
N GLY A 137 13.31 2.59 -1.50
CA GLY A 137 12.54 1.45 -1.99
C GLY A 137 11.20 1.89 -2.58
N VAL A 138 10.92 1.45 -3.81
CA VAL A 138 9.65 1.69 -4.50
C VAL A 138 8.93 0.35 -4.66
N MET A 139 7.68 0.26 -4.18
CA MET A 139 6.84 -0.92 -4.31
C MET A 139 5.67 -0.62 -5.22
N LEU A 140 5.36 -1.56 -6.11
CA LEU A 140 4.22 -1.47 -7.00
C LEU A 140 3.00 -2.14 -6.37
N GLU A 141 1.88 -1.43 -6.30
CA GLU A 141 0.68 -1.92 -5.65
C GLU A 141 -0.13 -2.88 -6.52
N THR A 142 -0.71 -3.90 -5.86
CA THR A 142 -1.68 -4.83 -6.48
C THR A 142 -3.06 -4.18 -6.58
N HIS A 143 -3.13 -3.06 -7.27
CA HIS A 143 -4.36 -2.26 -7.39
C HIS A 143 -5.17 -2.65 -8.65
N ARG A 144 -6.52 -2.77 -8.49
CA ARG A 144 -7.45 -2.92 -9.61
C ARG A 144 -7.32 -1.71 -10.56
N SER A 145 -7.68 -1.89 -11.83
CA SER A 145 -7.53 -0.90 -12.91
C SER A 145 -6.07 -0.54 -13.27
N ARG A 146 -5.06 -1.21 -12.68
CA ARG A 146 -3.63 -0.93 -12.81
C ARG A 146 -2.85 -2.11 -13.38
N SER A 147 -1.54 -1.96 -13.56
CA SER A 147 -0.69 -3.01 -14.14
C SER A 147 -0.75 -4.35 -13.42
N LEU A 148 -0.94 -4.36 -12.09
CA LEU A 148 -0.99 -5.59 -11.29
C LEU A 148 -2.42 -5.96 -10.85
N PHE A 149 -3.43 -5.61 -11.63
CA PHE A 149 -4.85 -5.87 -11.32
C PHE A 149 -5.20 -7.36 -11.31
N ASP A 150 -4.56 -8.16 -12.15
CA ASP A 150 -4.88 -9.58 -12.35
C ASP A 150 -3.92 -10.49 -11.56
N PRO A 151 -4.39 -11.12 -10.47
CA PRO A 151 -3.55 -12.01 -9.67
C PRO A 151 -3.04 -13.22 -10.46
N TRP A 152 -3.81 -13.74 -11.42
CA TRP A 152 -3.44 -14.95 -12.16
C TRP A 152 -2.24 -14.75 -13.09
N ARG A 153 -1.97 -13.52 -13.50
CA ARG A 153 -0.81 -13.14 -14.31
C ARG A 153 0.43 -12.80 -13.48
N LEU A 154 0.25 -12.52 -12.18
CA LEU A 154 1.37 -12.08 -11.33
C LEU A 154 2.52 -13.09 -11.26
N PRO A 155 2.32 -14.42 -11.09
CA PRO A 155 3.42 -15.37 -10.99
C PRO A 155 4.38 -15.31 -12.19
N SER A 156 3.85 -15.23 -13.42
CA SER A 156 4.67 -15.11 -14.63
C SER A 156 5.39 -13.77 -14.71
N ARG A 157 4.76 -12.68 -14.28
CA ARG A 157 5.39 -11.35 -14.22
C ARG A 157 6.53 -11.30 -13.21
N LEU A 158 6.36 -11.89 -12.03
CA LEU A 158 7.43 -11.96 -11.02
C LEU A 158 8.63 -12.82 -11.47
N GLN A 159 8.40 -13.87 -12.28
CA GLN A 159 9.47 -14.62 -12.91
C GLN A 159 10.22 -13.76 -13.93
N ARG A 160 9.51 -13.00 -14.73
CA ARG A 160 10.10 -12.12 -15.76
C ARG A 160 10.79 -10.89 -15.15
N PHE A 161 10.23 -10.34 -14.06
CA PHE A 161 10.72 -9.15 -13.38
C PHE A 161 11.12 -9.47 -11.93
N PRO A 162 12.24 -10.20 -11.70
CA PRO A 162 12.62 -10.68 -10.38
C PRO A 162 12.97 -9.56 -9.38
N ARG A 163 13.22 -8.35 -9.84
CA ARG A 163 13.51 -7.18 -9.01
C ARG A 163 12.27 -6.43 -8.52
N LEU A 164 11.09 -6.75 -9.06
CA LEU A 164 9.85 -6.10 -8.68
C LEU A 164 9.52 -6.35 -7.21
N ARG A 165 9.32 -5.27 -6.46
CA ARG A 165 8.84 -5.29 -5.07
C ARG A 165 7.39 -4.81 -5.02
N LEU A 166 6.63 -5.27 -4.03
CA LEU A 166 5.18 -5.13 -4.01
C LEU A 166 4.67 -4.46 -2.74
N THR A 167 3.66 -3.61 -2.94
CA THR A 167 2.64 -3.33 -1.94
C THR A 167 1.48 -4.29 -2.14
N ALA A 168 1.16 -5.06 -1.11
CA ALA A 168 0.07 -6.03 -1.19
C ALA A 168 -1.24 -5.40 -0.70
N ASP A 169 -2.12 -5.04 -1.62
CA ASP A 169 -3.53 -4.82 -1.34
C ASP A 169 -4.36 -5.95 -1.97
N LEU A 170 -4.68 -6.94 -1.14
CA LEU A 170 -5.46 -8.10 -1.58
C LEU A 170 -6.94 -7.79 -1.74
N SER A 171 -7.43 -6.70 -1.16
CA SER A 171 -8.83 -6.31 -1.22
C SER A 171 -9.28 -6.02 -2.66
N HIS A 172 -8.40 -5.43 -3.46
CA HIS A 172 -8.64 -5.22 -4.87
C HIS A 172 -8.82 -6.54 -5.64
N TRP A 173 -7.96 -7.52 -5.36
CA TRP A 173 -8.05 -8.82 -6.01
C TRP A 173 -9.29 -9.61 -5.59
N CYS A 174 -9.78 -9.44 -4.35
CA CYS A 174 -11.04 -10.04 -3.95
C CYS A 174 -12.18 -9.60 -4.88
N ALA A 175 -12.28 -8.29 -5.16
CA ALA A 175 -13.30 -7.74 -6.05
C ALA A 175 -13.09 -8.14 -7.53
N VAL A 176 -11.84 -8.15 -8.03
CA VAL A 176 -11.54 -8.50 -9.42
C VAL A 176 -11.84 -9.97 -9.72
N THR A 177 -11.61 -10.86 -8.76
CA THR A 177 -11.75 -12.32 -8.97
C THR A 177 -13.01 -12.90 -8.37
N GLU A 178 -13.83 -12.09 -7.72
CA GLU A 178 -15.04 -12.50 -7.01
C GLU A 178 -14.80 -13.65 -5.99
N ARG A 179 -13.65 -13.60 -5.29
CA ARG A 179 -13.28 -14.58 -4.24
C ARG A 179 -12.37 -13.98 -3.20
N LEU A 180 -12.33 -14.59 -2.01
CA LEU A 180 -11.34 -14.25 -1.01
C LEU A 180 -9.95 -14.72 -1.47
N MET A 181 -8.94 -13.90 -1.22
CA MET A 181 -7.55 -14.29 -1.34
C MET A 181 -7.14 -15.11 -0.12
N THR A 182 -6.54 -16.28 -0.35
CA THR A 182 -6.09 -17.19 0.71
C THR A 182 -4.63 -17.61 0.50
N PRO A 183 -3.91 -18.00 1.56
CA PRO A 183 -2.48 -18.33 1.46
C PRO A 183 -2.13 -19.49 0.52
N ASP A 184 -3.08 -20.36 0.21
CA ASP A 184 -2.89 -21.52 -0.68
C ASP A 184 -3.01 -21.17 -2.17
N LEU A 185 -3.48 -19.99 -2.52
CA LEU A 185 -3.58 -19.55 -3.91
C LEU A 185 -2.19 -19.26 -4.51
N ALA A 186 -1.96 -19.79 -5.72
CA ALA A 186 -0.68 -19.64 -6.40
C ALA A 186 -0.19 -18.18 -6.55
N PRO A 187 -1.03 -17.17 -6.86
CA PRO A 187 -0.57 -15.77 -6.90
C PRO A 187 -0.16 -15.24 -5.53
N VAL A 188 -0.84 -15.63 -4.45
CA VAL A 188 -0.50 -15.21 -3.08
C VAL A 188 0.83 -15.84 -2.65
N GLN A 189 1.04 -17.12 -2.94
CA GLN A 189 2.33 -17.80 -2.71
C GLN A 189 3.47 -17.16 -3.51
N ALA A 190 3.25 -16.85 -4.78
CA ALA A 190 4.28 -16.29 -5.64
C ALA A 190 4.75 -14.90 -5.20
N MET A 191 3.87 -14.09 -4.61
CA MET A 191 4.21 -12.73 -4.18
C MET A 191 4.83 -12.67 -2.78
N ALA A 192 4.70 -13.69 -1.94
CA ALA A 192 4.97 -13.60 -0.51
C ALA A 192 6.39 -13.06 -0.19
N GLY A 193 7.45 -13.58 -0.85
CA GLY A 193 8.82 -13.07 -0.68
C GLY A 193 9.12 -11.75 -1.41
N ARG A 194 8.13 -11.12 -2.04
CA ARG A 194 8.27 -9.87 -2.79
C ARG A 194 7.57 -8.69 -2.13
N VAL A 195 6.76 -8.94 -1.09
CA VAL A 195 6.02 -7.91 -0.37
C VAL A 195 6.92 -7.24 0.65
N ASP A 196 6.97 -5.91 0.63
CA ASP A 196 7.64 -5.06 1.61
C ASP A 196 6.70 -4.09 2.31
N HIS A 197 5.49 -3.95 1.77
CA HIS A 197 4.44 -3.12 2.32
C HIS A 197 3.08 -3.79 2.14
N ILE A 198 2.16 -3.55 3.07
CA ILE A 198 0.79 -4.07 3.02
C ILE A 198 -0.18 -2.90 3.21
N HIS A 199 -1.16 -2.79 2.31
CA HIS A 199 -2.39 -2.06 2.58
C HIS A 199 -3.38 -3.02 3.24
N ALA A 200 -3.57 -2.84 4.56
CA ALA A 200 -4.37 -3.74 5.37
C ALA A 200 -5.85 -3.32 5.36
N ARG A 201 -6.45 -3.40 4.17
CA ARG A 201 -7.89 -3.26 3.95
C ARG A 201 -8.49 -4.64 3.72
N VAL A 202 -9.65 -4.88 4.31
CA VAL A 202 -10.38 -6.14 4.15
C VAL A 202 -11.39 -6.00 3.03
N GLY A 203 -11.16 -6.75 1.96
CA GLY A 203 -12.08 -6.89 0.83
C GLY A 203 -12.93 -8.16 0.94
N HIS A 204 -13.93 -8.25 0.08
CA HIS A 204 -14.80 -9.43 -0.06
C HIS A 204 -15.11 -9.68 -1.55
N PRO A 205 -15.73 -10.83 -1.92
CA PRO A 205 -15.93 -11.17 -3.33
C PRO A 205 -16.67 -10.13 -4.19
N GLN A 206 -17.51 -9.29 -3.60
CA GLN A 206 -18.27 -8.27 -4.32
C GLN A 206 -17.78 -6.84 -4.09
N GLY A 207 -16.67 -6.66 -3.36
CA GLY A 207 -16.17 -5.30 -3.12
C GLY A 207 -14.79 -5.24 -2.46
N PRO A 208 -14.06 -4.14 -2.67
CA PRO A 208 -12.70 -3.98 -2.14
C PRO A 208 -12.67 -3.52 -0.67
N SER A 209 -13.83 -3.29 -0.05
CA SER A 209 -13.89 -2.87 1.35
C SER A 209 -15.15 -3.39 2.03
N VAL A 210 -15.00 -3.94 3.22
CA VAL A 210 -16.12 -4.24 4.11
C VAL A 210 -16.53 -3.00 4.90
N SER A 211 -17.76 -2.99 5.43
CA SER A 211 -18.25 -1.86 6.21
C SER A 211 -17.54 -1.66 7.55
N HIS A 212 -17.16 -2.77 8.19
CA HIS A 212 -16.37 -2.79 9.43
C HIS A 212 -15.67 -4.14 9.58
N PRO A 213 -14.33 -4.20 9.63
CA PRO A 213 -13.59 -5.47 9.57
C PRO A 213 -13.87 -6.42 10.76
N PHE A 214 -14.29 -5.88 11.91
CA PHE A 214 -14.58 -6.67 13.11
C PHE A 214 -16.06 -7.04 13.24
N ALA A 215 -16.91 -6.68 12.28
CA ALA A 215 -18.30 -7.14 12.28
C ALA A 215 -18.36 -8.67 12.02
N PRO A 216 -19.20 -9.43 12.77
CA PRO A 216 -19.21 -10.89 12.70
C PRO A 216 -19.40 -11.45 11.29
N GLU A 217 -20.17 -10.77 10.44
CA GLU A 217 -20.40 -11.17 9.05
C GLU A 217 -19.15 -11.13 8.18
N TRP A 218 -18.12 -10.40 8.58
CA TRP A 218 -16.85 -10.27 7.86
C TRP A 218 -15.70 -11.07 8.49
N ALA A 219 -15.97 -11.87 9.52
CA ALA A 219 -14.94 -12.63 10.24
C ALA A 219 -14.12 -13.55 9.34
N GLU A 220 -14.76 -14.22 8.36
CA GLU A 220 -14.06 -15.06 7.38
C GLU A 220 -13.14 -14.24 6.46
N ALA A 221 -13.61 -13.09 5.99
CA ALA A 221 -12.82 -12.19 5.15
C ALA A 221 -11.61 -11.64 5.91
N LEU A 222 -11.80 -11.18 7.14
CA LEU A 222 -10.72 -10.69 8.00
C LEU A 222 -9.68 -11.79 8.26
N ASP A 223 -10.11 -13.02 8.60
CA ASP A 223 -9.17 -14.12 8.84
C ASP A 223 -8.40 -14.52 7.57
N ALA A 224 -9.05 -14.54 6.41
CA ALA A 224 -8.37 -14.82 5.14
C ALA A 224 -7.25 -13.80 4.86
N HIS A 225 -7.54 -12.50 5.02
CA HIS A 225 -6.54 -11.43 4.87
C HIS A 225 -5.41 -11.58 5.91
N ARG A 226 -5.75 -11.75 7.19
CA ARG A 226 -4.76 -11.93 8.26
C ARG A 226 -3.78 -13.07 7.96
N ARG A 227 -4.27 -14.22 7.47
CA ARG A 227 -3.43 -15.36 7.12
C ARG A 227 -2.49 -15.06 5.94
N CYS A 228 -2.94 -14.29 4.95
CA CYS A 228 -2.10 -13.84 3.86
C CYS A 228 -1.04 -12.84 4.35
N TRP A 229 -1.43 -11.87 5.18
CA TRP A 229 -0.49 -10.90 5.75
C TRP A 229 0.58 -11.59 6.61
N GLN A 230 0.21 -12.58 7.43
CA GLN A 230 1.18 -13.38 8.18
C GLN A 230 2.15 -14.12 7.25
N LEU A 231 1.65 -14.74 6.18
CA LEU A 231 2.48 -15.40 5.17
C LEU A 231 3.52 -14.42 4.58
N PHE A 232 3.14 -13.17 4.30
CA PHE A 232 4.06 -12.17 3.76
C PHE A 232 5.14 -11.77 4.77
N LEU A 233 4.80 -11.70 6.05
CA LEU A 233 5.78 -11.48 7.12
C LEU A 233 6.73 -12.68 7.25
N ASP A 234 6.19 -13.90 7.28
CA ASP A 234 6.97 -15.13 7.44
C ASP A 234 7.96 -15.36 6.29
N GLN A 235 7.62 -14.92 5.09
CA GLN A 235 8.47 -15.05 3.90
C GLN A 235 9.22 -13.77 3.52
N SER A 236 9.15 -12.74 4.38
CA SER A 236 9.86 -11.49 4.12
C SER A 236 11.38 -11.73 4.08
N VAL A 237 12.03 -11.17 3.05
CA VAL A 237 13.49 -11.28 2.93
C VAL A 237 14.15 -10.49 4.05
N PRO A 238 15.17 -11.07 4.75
CA PRO A 238 15.95 -10.33 5.75
C PRO A 238 16.51 -9.01 5.19
N SER A 239 16.33 -7.93 5.92
CA SER A 239 16.72 -6.58 5.49
C SER A 239 16.89 -5.69 6.72
N ASP A 240 17.69 -4.65 6.60
CA ASP A 240 17.76 -3.52 7.55
C ASP A 240 16.56 -2.58 7.42
N GLN A 241 15.83 -2.67 6.31
CA GLN A 241 14.63 -1.87 6.08
C GLN A 241 13.43 -2.50 6.80
N PRO A 242 12.56 -1.67 7.44
CA PRO A 242 11.38 -2.17 8.13
C PRO A 242 10.39 -2.83 7.16
N PHE A 243 9.61 -3.79 7.66
CA PHE A 243 8.38 -4.20 7.01
C PHE A 243 7.27 -3.23 7.43
N THR A 244 6.44 -2.78 6.51
CA THR A 244 5.46 -1.73 6.79
C THR A 244 4.04 -2.15 6.46
N ILE A 245 3.08 -1.69 7.26
CA ILE A 245 1.65 -1.93 7.05
C ILE A 245 0.89 -0.63 7.26
N THR A 246 -0.06 -0.36 6.37
CA THR A 246 -1.02 0.74 6.50
C THR A 246 -2.44 0.17 6.53
N PRO A 247 -3.19 0.26 7.64
CA PRO A 247 -4.64 0.14 7.59
C PRO A 247 -5.21 1.21 6.66
N GLU A 248 -5.94 0.79 5.62
CA GLU A 248 -6.33 1.69 4.54
C GLU A 248 -7.82 1.61 4.22
N PHE A 249 -8.66 1.70 5.24
CA PHE A 249 -10.09 1.95 5.01
C PHE A 249 -10.27 3.43 4.64
N GLY A 250 -10.92 3.68 3.51
CA GLY A 250 -11.10 5.03 2.97
C GLY A 250 -12.55 5.40 2.68
N PRO A 251 -12.83 6.69 2.47
CA PRO A 251 -14.15 7.19 2.08
C PRO A 251 -14.46 6.85 0.61
N ASP A 252 -14.90 7.78 -0.17
CA ASP A 252 -14.98 7.83 -1.63
C ASP A 252 -15.59 6.58 -2.30
N GLY A 253 -16.66 6.05 -1.72
CA GLY A 253 -17.37 4.86 -2.23
C GLY A 253 -16.79 3.52 -1.74
N TYR A 254 -15.68 3.51 -1.02
CA TYR A 254 -15.17 2.31 -0.34
C TYR A 254 -15.87 2.07 1.00
N MET A 255 -16.20 3.13 1.74
CA MET A 255 -17.08 3.02 2.90
C MET A 255 -18.54 2.98 2.43
N PRO A 256 -19.25 1.88 2.67
CA PRO A 256 -20.68 1.80 2.37
C PRO A 256 -21.48 2.87 3.11
N GLN A 257 -22.52 3.37 2.45
CA GLN A 257 -23.36 4.45 2.97
C GLN A 257 -24.77 4.00 3.17
N GLN A 258 -25.49 4.65 4.08
CA GLN A 258 -26.90 4.44 4.26
C GLN A 258 -27.68 4.92 3.02
N PRO A 259 -28.62 4.13 2.50
CA PRO A 259 -29.48 4.57 1.42
C PRO A 259 -30.20 5.88 1.79
N PHE A 260 -30.38 6.75 0.81
CA PHE A 260 -31.05 8.06 0.87
C PHE A 260 -30.35 9.15 1.69
N SER A 261 -29.76 8.84 2.85
CA SER A 261 -29.04 9.86 3.64
C SER A 261 -27.61 10.08 3.15
N GLY A 262 -26.95 9.05 2.59
CA GLY A 262 -25.54 9.10 2.23
C GLY A 262 -24.58 9.07 3.43
N GLU A 263 -25.10 8.84 4.65
CA GLU A 263 -24.25 8.75 5.84
C GLU A 263 -23.40 7.49 5.79
N PRO A 264 -22.09 7.55 6.07
CA PRO A 264 -21.21 6.39 6.10
C PRO A 264 -21.64 5.44 7.22
N LEU A 265 -21.52 4.14 6.98
CA LEU A 265 -21.88 3.12 7.97
C LEU A 265 -20.93 3.09 9.17
N ALA A 266 -19.69 3.56 8.99
CA ALA A 266 -18.71 3.63 10.06
C ALA A 266 -17.69 4.78 9.84
N ASP A 267 -16.98 5.16 10.88
CA ASP A 267 -15.91 6.15 10.84
C ASP A 267 -14.60 5.47 10.39
N VAL A 268 -14.11 5.80 9.19
CA VAL A 268 -12.89 5.23 8.63
C VAL A 268 -11.65 5.52 9.47
N GLN A 269 -11.60 6.68 10.15
CA GLN A 269 -10.47 7.02 11.01
C GLN A 269 -10.44 6.15 12.26
N ALA A 270 -11.61 5.87 12.85
CA ALA A 270 -11.75 4.96 13.99
C ALA A 270 -11.40 3.51 13.59
N ILE A 271 -11.91 3.04 12.44
CA ILE A 271 -11.58 1.70 11.91
C ILE A 271 -10.07 1.54 11.71
N ASN A 272 -9.40 2.50 11.08
CA ASN A 272 -7.97 2.42 10.82
C ASN A 272 -7.14 2.39 12.12
N ALA A 273 -7.53 3.14 13.15
CA ALA A 273 -6.88 3.10 14.46
C ALA A 273 -7.11 1.76 15.17
N GLU A 274 -8.34 1.21 15.12
CA GLU A 274 -8.65 -0.10 15.69
C GLU A 274 -7.91 -1.23 14.95
N MET A 275 -7.86 -1.18 13.62
CA MET A 275 -7.07 -2.11 12.81
C MET A 275 -5.59 -2.05 13.16
N ALA A 276 -5.00 -0.88 13.33
CA ALA A 276 -3.60 -0.76 13.73
C ALA A 276 -3.32 -1.46 15.06
N SER A 277 -4.17 -1.23 16.05
CA SER A 277 -4.06 -1.90 17.37
C SER A 277 -4.19 -3.42 17.24
N TRP A 278 -5.15 -3.89 16.45
CA TRP A 278 -5.38 -5.31 16.22
C TRP A 278 -4.21 -5.96 15.45
N LEU A 279 -3.67 -5.33 14.41
CA LEU A 279 -2.53 -5.83 13.63
C LEU A 279 -1.30 -6.03 14.52
N ARG A 280 -1.00 -5.11 15.44
CA ARG A 280 0.12 -5.25 16.40
C ARG A 280 0.00 -6.50 17.28
N SER A 281 -1.21 -6.91 17.62
CA SER A 281 -1.46 -8.08 18.47
C SER A 281 -1.66 -9.38 17.69
N SER A 282 -2.03 -9.30 16.41
CA SER A 282 -2.46 -10.44 15.60
C SER A 282 -1.43 -10.92 14.59
N LEU A 283 -0.39 -10.10 14.33
CA LEU A 283 0.70 -10.43 13.42
C LEU A 283 2.03 -10.48 14.18
N THR A 284 2.91 -11.35 13.74
CA THR A 284 4.22 -11.56 14.37
C THR A 284 5.31 -11.61 13.30
N MET A 285 6.36 -10.81 13.46
CA MET A 285 7.56 -10.96 12.63
C MET A 285 8.27 -12.28 13.00
N PRO A 286 8.80 -13.00 12.01
CA PRO A 286 9.58 -14.21 12.28
C PRO A 286 10.78 -13.86 13.16
N ALA A 287 11.09 -14.76 14.11
CA ALA A 287 12.31 -14.64 14.89
C ALA A 287 13.53 -14.73 13.97
N ALA A 288 14.60 -14.01 14.31
CA ALA A 288 15.87 -14.20 13.62
C ALA A 288 16.30 -15.68 13.78
N ASP A 289 16.66 -16.33 12.67
CA ASP A 289 17.26 -17.64 12.74
C ASP A 289 18.52 -17.58 13.61
N SER A 290 18.52 -18.37 14.69
CA SER A 290 19.59 -18.46 15.68
C SER A 290 20.78 -19.25 15.17
#